data_3efe3a023b5b0aac5bb5202975fd5e45
#
_entry.id   3efe3a023b5b0aac5bb5202975fd5e45
#
_cell.length_a   1.000
_cell.length_b   1.000
_cell.length_c   1.000
_cell.angle_alpha   90.00
_cell.angle_beta   90.00
_cell.angle_gamma   90.00
#
_symmetry.space_group_name_H-M   'P 1'
#
loop_
_entity.id
_entity.type
_entity.pdbx_description
1 polymer ?
#
loop_
_entity_poly.entity_id
_entity_poly.type
_entity_poly.pdbx_seq_one_letter_code
_entity_poly.pdbx_strand_id
1 'polypeptide(L)'
;VEIEGELLGIGALMEFDGYGEVKRIFVHPKSRGNGVATAILNRLEREARSLGLVAMKLETGTKQPDAIALFEREGFVICDAFGDYPVGDPYSVFMQKKL
;
A
#
# COMPACT_ATOMS: atom_id res chain seq x y z
N VAL A 1 10.67 4.92 1.79
CA VAL A 1 10.46 5.68 3.03
C VAL A 1 9.66 4.83 4.00
N GLU A 2 10.18 4.66 5.19
CA GLU A 2 9.48 3.97 6.25
C GLU A 2 8.85 4.99 7.19
N ILE A 3 7.64 4.66 7.66
CA ILE A 3 6.92 5.49 8.61
C ILE A 3 6.55 4.64 9.81
N GLU A 4 6.96 5.10 10.98
CA GLU A 4 6.59 4.47 12.24
C GLU A 4 5.66 5.40 12.99
N GLY A 5 4.50 4.88 13.40
CA GLY A 5 3.59 5.57 14.31
C GLY A 5 3.68 4.94 15.67
N GLU A 6 4.50 5.47 16.53
CA GLU A 6 4.62 5.18 17.98
C GLU A 6 4.01 3.83 18.43
N LEU A 7 4.52 2.69 17.97
CA LEU A 7 3.99 1.36 18.30
C LEU A 7 2.62 1.05 17.70
N LEU A 8 2.04 1.95 16.90
CA LEU A 8 0.71 1.78 16.32
C LEU A 8 0.76 1.00 15.00
N GLY A 9 1.76 1.30 14.17
CA GLY A 9 1.92 0.64 12.89
C GLY A 9 3.13 1.12 12.11
N ILE A 10 3.42 0.44 11.02
CA ILE A 10 4.52 0.81 10.11
C ILE A 10 4.05 0.69 8.68
N GLY A 11 4.73 1.39 7.80
CA GLY A 11 4.57 1.26 6.36
C GLY A 11 5.83 1.74 5.66
N ALA A 12 6.02 1.28 4.43
CA ALA A 12 7.18 1.67 3.64
C ALA A 12 6.77 1.96 2.21
N LEU A 13 7.47 2.89 1.58
CA LEU A 13 7.33 3.21 0.17
C LEU A 13 8.67 2.96 -0.50
N MET A 14 8.69 2.08 -1.51
CA MET A 14 9.86 1.87 -2.34
C MET A 14 9.69 2.61 -3.65
N GLU A 15 10.67 3.45 -3.97
CA GLU A 15 10.63 4.26 -5.18
C GLU A 15 11.11 3.44 -6.38
N PHE A 16 10.30 3.41 -7.45
CA PHE A 16 10.64 2.86 -8.75
C PHE A 16 10.42 3.93 -9.81
N ASP A 17 10.72 3.60 -11.06
CA ASP A 17 10.56 4.55 -12.15
C ASP A 17 9.08 4.87 -12.37
N GLY A 18 8.68 6.06 -11.96
CA GLY A 18 7.33 6.58 -12.13
C GLY A 18 6.31 6.17 -11.06
N TYR A 19 6.63 5.22 -10.19
CA TYR A 19 5.67 4.81 -9.14
C TYR A 19 6.38 4.45 -7.84
N GLY A 20 5.61 4.48 -6.75
CA GLY A 20 6.05 4.00 -5.45
C GLY A 20 5.32 2.72 -5.05
N GLU A 21 6.05 1.70 -4.66
CA GLU A 21 5.45 0.48 -4.16
C GLU A 21 5.26 0.56 -2.66
N VAL A 22 4.01 0.37 -2.20
CA VAL A 22 3.66 0.30 -0.78
C VAL A 22 4.00 -1.08 -0.27
N LYS A 23 4.83 -1.15 0.76
CA LYS A 23 5.26 -2.39 1.38
C LYS A 23 5.19 -2.32 2.89
N ARG A 24 5.21 -3.48 3.54
CA ARG A 24 5.35 -3.60 4.99
C ARG A 24 4.27 -2.85 5.77
N ILE A 25 3.05 -2.81 5.25
CA ILE A 25 1.95 -2.23 6.01
C ILE A 25 1.63 -3.18 7.16
N PHE A 26 1.80 -2.68 8.36
CA PHE A 26 1.48 -3.41 9.58
C PHE A 26 0.84 -2.45 10.58
N VAL A 27 -0.25 -2.87 11.17
CA VAL A 27 -0.92 -2.14 12.25
C VAL A 27 -0.94 -3.02 13.48
N HIS A 28 -0.49 -2.48 14.60
CA HIS A 28 -0.51 -3.21 15.86
C HIS A 28 -1.93 -3.69 16.16
N PRO A 29 -2.14 -4.95 16.60
CA PRO A 29 -3.50 -5.47 16.82
C PRO A 29 -4.37 -4.61 17.72
N LYS A 30 -3.79 -3.97 18.73
CA LYS A 30 -4.51 -3.08 19.64
C LYS A 30 -4.95 -1.77 19.01
N SER A 31 -4.40 -1.42 17.86
CA SER A 31 -4.67 -0.15 17.16
C SER A 31 -5.52 -0.35 15.91
N ARG A 32 -5.89 -1.58 15.58
CA ARG A 32 -6.73 -1.87 14.43
C ARG A 32 -8.11 -1.27 14.62
N GLY A 33 -8.68 -0.77 13.52
CA GLY A 33 -9.97 -0.11 13.55
C GLY A 33 -9.94 1.36 13.97
N ASN A 34 -8.75 1.92 14.25
CA ASN A 34 -8.59 3.30 14.70
C ASN A 34 -8.03 4.24 13.62
N GLY A 35 -8.07 3.83 12.35
CA GLY A 35 -7.61 4.68 11.25
C GLY A 35 -6.09 4.73 11.09
N VAL A 36 -5.34 3.86 11.73
CA VAL A 36 -3.87 3.88 11.66
C VAL A 36 -3.38 3.54 10.26
N ALA A 37 -3.96 2.52 9.63
CA ALA A 37 -3.59 2.16 8.26
C ALA A 37 -3.88 3.30 7.28
N THR A 38 -5.02 3.96 7.42
CA THR A 38 -5.38 5.13 6.62
C THR A 38 -4.36 6.25 6.79
N ALA A 39 -3.96 6.53 8.03
CA ALA A 39 -2.95 7.55 8.32
C ALA A 39 -1.60 7.22 7.68
N ILE A 40 -1.18 5.95 7.75
CA ILE A 40 0.06 5.49 7.13
C ILE A 40 -0.01 5.68 5.61
N LEU A 41 -1.09 5.23 4.97
CA LEU A 41 -1.26 5.35 3.53
C LEU A 41 -1.28 6.82 3.09
N ASN A 42 -1.95 7.69 3.83
CA ASN A 42 -1.97 9.12 3.54
C ASN A 42 -0.57 9.73 3.62
N ARG A 43 0.22 9.32 4.59
CA ARG A 43 1.59 9.80 4.72
C ARG A 43 2.48 9.31 3.58
N LEU A 44 2.33 8.04 3.19
CA LEU A 44 3.07 7.48 2.05
C LEU A 44 2.67 8.18 0.74
N GLU A 45 1.40 8.51 0.58
CA GLU A 45 0.93 9.24 -0.60
C GLU A 45 1.56 10.63 -0.68
N ARG A 46 1.62 11.36 0.44
CA ARG A 46 2.28 12.67 0.47
C ARG A 46 3.76 12.56 0.08
N GLU A 47 4.42 11.54 0.56
CA GLU A 47 5.81 11.29 0.22
C GLU A 47 5.97 10.99 -1.27
N ALA A 48 5.11 10.12 -1.81
CA ALA A 48 5.13 9.79 -3.24
C ALA A 48 4.91 11.03 -4.11
N ARG A 49 3.97 11.89 -3.73
CA ARG A 49 3.72 13.14 -4.45
C ARG A 49 4.93 14.07 -4.40
N SER A 50 5.59 14.16 -3.26
CA SER A 50 6.77 15.03 -3.12
C SER A 50 7.95 14.53 -3.94
N LEU A 51 8.02 13.22 -4.21
CA LEU A 51 9.03 12.62 -5.09
C LEU A 51 8.67 12.70 -6.57
N GLY A 52 7.52 13.26 -6.91
CA GLY A 52 7.07 13.38 -8.30
C GLY A 52 6.55 12.08 -8.89
N LEU A 53 6.23 11.10 -8.08
CA LEU A 53 5.69 9.82 -8.56
C LEU A 53 4.24 9.99 -9.00
N VAL A 54 3.83 9.22 -10.01
CA VAL A 54 2.50 9.36 -10.62
C VAL A 54 1.51 8.31 -10.14
N ALA A 55 1.96 7.31 -9.40
CA ALA A 55 1.10 6.27 -8.87
C ALA A 55 1.72 5.62 -7.64
N MET A 56 0.88 5.04 -6.80
CA MET A 56 1.27 4.09 -5.76
C MET A 56 0.74 2.73 -6.17
N LYS A 57 1.55 1.69 -6.00
CA LYS A 57 1.17 0.31 -6.31
C LYS A 57 1.45 -0.59 -5.13
N LEU A 58 0.72 -1.69 -5.04
CA LEU A 58 0.94 -2.68 -3.99
C LEU A 58 0.53 -4.07 -4.47
N GLU A 59 1.05 -5.07 -3.77
CA GLU A 59 0.63 -6.45 -3.92
C GLU A 59 0.14 -6.94 -2.56
N THR A 60 -0.98 -7.64 -2.55
CA THR A 60 -1.52 -8.26 -1.35
C THR A 60 -2.04 -9.65 -1.68
N GLY A 61 -2.37 -10.44 -0.67
CA GLY A 61 -2.84 -11.81 -0.88
C GLY A 61 -4.35 -11.90 -1.06
N THR A 62 -4.80 -12.86 -1.88
CA THR A 62 -6.23 -13.11 -2.09
C THR A 62 -6.93 -13.57 -0.82
N LYS A 63 -6.17 -14.06 0.17
CA LYS A 63 -6.71 -14.51 1.46
C LYS A 63 -6.79 -13.40 2.51
N GLN A 64 -6.65 -12.14 2.09
CA GLN A 64 -6.71 -10.99 2.99
C GLN A 64 -7.81 -10.02 2.54
N PRO A 65 -9.09 -10.43 2.65
CA PRO A 65 -10.19 -9.59 2.17
C PRO A 65 -10.31 -8.25 2.90
N ASP A 66 -9.93 -8.22 4.19
CA ASP A 66 -9.97 -6.97 4.97
C ASP A 66 -8.93 -5.97 4.46
N ALA A 67 -7.75 -6.45 4.06
CA ALA A 67 -6.73 -5.60 3.48
C ALA A 67 -7.17 -5.04 2.13
N ILE A 68 -7.73 -5.90 1.27
CA ILE A 68 -8.24 -5.48 -0.04
C ILE A 68 -9.32 -4.42 0.15
N ALA A 69 -10.27 -4.64 1.05
CA ALA A 69 -11.35 -3.68 1.33
C ALA A 69 -10.79 -2.34 1.83
N LEU A 70 -9.78 -2.38 2.69
CA LEU A 70 -9.11 -1.17 3.17
C LEU A 70 -8.50 -0.39 2.00
N PHE A 71 -7.73 -1.05 1.14
CA PHE A 71 -7.09 -0.38 0.02
C PHE A 71 -8.11 0.20 -0.95
N GLU A 72 -9.20 -0.52 -1.20
CA GLU A 72 -10.28 0.00 -2.04
C GLU A 72 -10.89 1.28 -1.45
N ARG A 73 -11.13 1.31 -0.14
CA ARG A 73 -11.64 2.52 0.53
C ARG A 73 -10.67 3.69 0.40
N GLU A 74 -9.38 3.41 0.35
CA GLU A 74 -8.34 4.44 0.23
C GLU A 74 -8.05 4.83 -1.22
N GLY A 75 -8.85 4.35 -2.16
CA GLY A 75 -8.77 4.78 -3.56
C GLY A 75 -7.94 3.88 -4.48
N PHE A 76 -7.47 2.74 -3.98
CA PHE A 76 -6.76 1.78 -4.83
C PHE A 76 -7.75 0.95 -5.64
N VAL A 77 -7.36 0.60 -6.86
CA VAL A 77 -8.13 -0.27 -7.75
C VAL A 77 -7.26 -1.43 -8.20
N ILE A 78 -7.88 -2.55 -8.51
CA ILE A 78 -7.16 -3.73 -9.00
C ILE A 78 -6.49 -3.40 -10.33
N CYS A 79 -5.26 -3.85 -10.49
CA CYS A 79 -4.47 -3.66 -11.71
C CYS A 79 -3.69 -4.93 -12.06
N ASP A 80 -2.97 -4.88 -13.18
CA ASP A 80 -2.10 -5.97 -13.58
C ASP A 80 -0.85 -6.07 -12.71
N ALA A 81 -0.21 -7.23 -12.71
CA ALA A 81 1.07 -7.42 -12.04
C ALA A 81 2.10 -6.41 -12.56
N PHE A 82 2.96 -5.95 -11.70
CA PHE A 82 3.97 -4.95 -12.01
C PHE A 82 5.35 -5.39 -11.48
N GLY A 83 6.38 -4.70 -11.94
CA GLY A 83 7.75 -4.97 -11.50
C GLY A 83 8.17 -6.41 -11.81
N ASP A 84 8.86 -7.02 -10.88
CA ASP A 84 9.38 -8.38 -11.02
C ASP A 84 8.41 -9.45 -10.49
N TYR A 85 7.19 -9.08 -10.14
CA TYR A 85 6.21 -10.05 -9.66
C TYR A 85 5.78 -10.99 -10.78
N PRO A 86 5.58 -12.29 -10.46
CA PRO A 86 5.09 -13.24 -11.45
C PRO A 86 3.69 -12.89 -11.96
N VAL A 87 3.49 -13.00 -13.25
CA VAL A 87 2.17 -12.82 -13.86
C VAL A 87 1.37 -14.11 -13.67
N GLY A 88 0.11 -13.97 -13.29
CA GLY A 88 -0.80 -15.11 -13.18
C GLY A 88 -0.73 -15.88 -11.87
N ASP A 89 -0.07 -15.35 -10.85
CA ASP A 89 -0.10 -15.96 -9.52
C ASP A 89 -1.52 -15.86 -8.95
N PRO A 90 -2.20 -17.00 -8.70
CA PRO A 90 -3.58 -16.97 -8.23
C PRO A 90 -3.74 -16.48 -6.78
N TYR A 91 -2.64 -16.35 -6.05
CA TYR A 91 -2.66 -15.92 -4.65
C TYR A 91 -2.32 -14.45 -4.47
N SER A 92 -2.01 -13.73 -5.55
CA SER A 92 -1.65 -12.32 -5.49
C SER A 92 -2.73 -11.44 -6.10
N VAL A 93 -2.98 -10.32 -5.44
CA VAL A 93 -3.82 -9.23 -5.95
C VAL A 93 -2.95 -7.99 -6.06
N PHE A 94 -2.96 -7.37 -7.23
CA PHE A 94 -2.20 -6.15 -7.49
C PHE A 94 -3.17 -4.97 -7.53
N MET A 95 -2.80 -3.88 -6.89
CA MET A 95 -3.65 -2.69 -6.81
C MET A 95 -2.81 -1.45 -7.04
N GLN A 96 -3.45 -0.40 -7.56
CA GLN A 96 -2.80 0.87 -7.79
C GLN A 96 -3.72 2.03 -7.46
N LYS A 97 -3.10 3.16 -7.11
CA LYS A 97 -3.77 4.44 -6.95
C LYS A 97 -3.00 5.48 -7.75
N LYS A 98 -3.65 6.12 -8.71
CA LYS A 98 -3.05 7.21 -9.47
C LYS A 98 -3.02 8.47 -8.60
N LEU A 99 -1.91 9.18 -8.67
CA LEU A 99 -1.70 10.40 -7.90
C LEU A 99 -1.97 11.68 -8.69
#